data_61bf9bd4db5402dedfc9954c230db640
#
_entry.id   61bf9bd4db5402dedfc9954c230db640
#
_cell.length_a   1.000
_cell.length_b   1.000
_cell.length_c   1.000
_cell.angle_alpha   90.00
_cell.angle_beta   90.00
_cell.angle_gamma   90.00
#
_symmetry.space_group_name_H-M   'P 1'
#
loop_
_entity.id
_entity.type
_entity.pdbx_description
1 polymer ?
#
loop_
_entity_poly.entity_id
_entity_poly.type
_entity_poly.pdbx_seq_one_letter_code
_entity_poly.pdbx_strand_id
1 'polypeptide(L)'
;MEDLNVVDSINHAGTWLARNQELLLSYAVNIVAAIAILIVGMIVARVVSNTVNRLMLARKIDATVADFLSALVRYAVIAFTLIAALGRVGVQTASVIAVLGAAGLAVGLALQGSLSNLAAGVLLVMFRPFRAGEYVDLGGVAGTVLNVQIFSTTLRTADGKVVVVPNGKIIAGNIINFSREPARRNEFIIGVAYDADIDKVKQLLTSIIESDDRILRDREMTVRLNELGASSVNFVVRVWSKSSDLQNVHWDILERIKREFDANGISFPYPQMDVHVVRLPEKAE
;
A
#
# COMPACT_ATOMS: atom_id res chain seq x y z
N MET A 1 -31.03 74.08 -36.88
CA MET A 1 -29.60 73.90 -36.53
C MET A 1 -29.28 72.49 -35.99
N GLU A 2 -30.28 71.72 -35.64
CA GLU A 2 -30.09 70.30 -35.18
C GLU A 2 -29.83 69.30 -36.35
N ASP A 3 -30.43 69.48 -37.52
CA ASP A 3 -30.28 68.60 -38.67
C ASP A 3 -28.87 68.53 -39.27
N LEU A 4 -28.09 69.66 -39.14
CA LEU A 4 -26.69 69.66 -39.61
C LEU A 4 -25.75 68.81 -38.73
N ASN A 5 -26.07 68.67 -37.44
CA ASN A 5 -25.29 67.81 -36.55
C ASN A 5 -25.51 66.28 -36.81
N VAL A 6 -26.71 65.91 -37.26
CA VAL A 6 -27.04 64.51 -37.55
C VAL A 6 -26.34 64.05 -38.86
N VAL A 7 -26.33 64.91 -39.91
CA VAL A 7 -25.68 64.57 -41.19
C VAL A 7 -24.16 64.46 -41.04
N ASP A 8 -23.53 65.33 -40.22
CA ASP A 8 -22.10 65.27 -39.95
C ASP A 8 -21.74 64.07 -39.10
N SER A 9 -22.60 63.69 -38.14
CA SER A 9 -22.43 62.46 -37.32
C SER A 9 -22.52 61.18 -38.16
N ILE A 10 -23.45 61.15 -39.14
CA ILE A 10 -23.58 60.03 -40.08
C ILE A 10 -22.38 59.93 -41.02
N ASN A 11 -21.90 61.07 -41.53
CA ASN A 11 -20.71 61.10 -42.39
C ASN A 11 -19.43 60.72 -41.65
N HIS A 12 -19.28 61.18 -40.42
CA HIS A 12 -18.17 60.73 -39.53
C HIS A 12 -18.23 59.22 -39.21
N ALA A 13 -19.40 58.65 -38.91
CA ALA A 13 -19.60 57.26 -38.70
C ALA A 13 -19.30 56.42 -39.97
N GLY A 14 -19.74 56.89 -41.13
CA GLY A 14 -19.47 56.25 -42.42
C GLY A 14 -17.99 56.24 -42.80
N THR A 15 -17.29 57.38 -42.61
CA THR A 15 -15.84 57.43 -42.86
C THR A 15 -15.03 56.64 -41.85
N TRP A 16 -15.46 56.56 -40.59
CA TRP A 16 -14.83 55.71 -39.58
C TRP A 16 -15.02 54.25 -39.92
N LEU A 17 -16.22 53.80 -40.31
CA LEU A 17 -16.51 52.45 -40.72
C LEU A 17 -15.66 52.04 -41.94
N ALA A 18 -15.56 52.87 -42.94
CA ALA A 18 -14.74 52.62 -44.14
C ALA A 18 -13.24 52.53 -43.83
N ARG A 19 -12.76 53.31 -42.88
CA ARG A 19 -11.36 53.37 -42.44
C ARG A 19 -10.98 52.15 -41.57
N ASN A 20 -11.93 51.58 -40.82
CA ASN A 20 -11.74 50.48 -39.90
C ASN A 20 -12.34 49.14 -40.42
N GLN A 21 -12.63 49.07 -41.71
CA GLN A 21 -13.30 47.90 -42.32
C GLN A 21 -12.55 46.59 -42.07
N GLU A 22 -11.21 46.57 -42.18
CA GLU A 22 -10.40 45.36 -41.92
C GLU A 22 -10.45 44.98 -40.43
N LEU A 23 -10.43 45.89 -39.52
CA LEU A 23 -10.57 45.65 -38.08
C LEU A 23 -11.93 45.07 -37.73
N LEU A 24 -13.00 45.63 -38.28
CA LEU A 24 -14.36 45.14 -38.06
C LEU A 24 -14.55 43.70 -38.64
N LEU A 25 -13.99 43.46 -39.81
CA LEU A 25 -13.99 42.13 -40.41
C LEU A 25 -13.21 41.11 -39.55
N SER A 26 -12.04 41.50 -39.02
CA SER A 26 -11.25 40.63 -38.17
C SER A 26 -11.98 40.31 -36.85
N TYR A 27 -12.63 41.26 -36.22
CA TYR A 27 -13.47 41.06 -35.04
C TYR A 27 -14.66 40.14 -35.32
N ALA A 28 -15.37 40.37 -36.46
CA ALA A 28 -16.49 39.58 -36.85
C ALA A 28 -16.08 38.07 -37.07
N VAL A 29 -14.96 37.85 -37.79
CA VAL A 29 -14.40 36.51 -38.00
C VAL A 29 -14.01 35.84 -36.70
N ASN A 30 -13.36 36.57 -35.76
CA ASN A 30 -12.97 36.02 -34.47
C ASN A 30 -14.18 35.68 -33.58
N ILE A 31 -15.24 36.50 -33.59
CA ILE A 31 -16.48 36.24 -32.89
C ILE A 31 -17.17 34.99 -33.42
N VAL A 32 -17.29 34.90 -34.77
CA VAL A 32 -17.86 33.71 -35.41
C VAL A 32 -17.04 32.47 -35.11
N ALA A 33 -15.70 32.55 -35.14
CA ALA A 33 -14.81 31.47 -34.78
C ALA A 33 -14.97 31.06 -33.29
N ALA A 34 -15.09 32.04 -32.39
CA ALA A 34 -15.33 31.76 -30.96
C ALA A 34 -16.68 31.05 -30.72
N ILE A 35 -17.73 31.45 -31.39
CA ILE A 35 -19.05 30.81 -31.35
C ILE A 35 -18.96 29.39 -31.91
N ALA A 36 -18.26 29.19 -33.00
CA ALA A 36 -18.04 27.85 -33.58
C ALA A 36 -17.26 26.94 -32.59
N ILE A 37 -16.21 27.46 -31.94
CA ILE A 37 -15.45 26.75 -30.91
C ILE A 37 -16.36 26.35 -29.74
N LEU A 38 -17.22 27.24 -29.26
CA LEU A 38 -18.17 26.94 -28.19
C LEU A 38 -19.17 25.85 -28.58
N ILE A 39 -19.74 25.93 -29.77
CA ILE A 39 -20.71 24.94 -30.24
C ILE A 39 -20.03 23.55 -30.36
N VAL A 40 -18.89 23.50 -31.07
CA VAL A 40 -18.12 22.26 -31.25
C VAL A 40 -17.67 21.70 -29.89
N GLY A 41 -17.13 22.54 -29.01
CA GLY A 41 -16.67 22.15 -27.70
C GLY A 41 -17.80 21.61 -26.80
N MET A 42 -19.00 22.20 -26.83
CA MET A 42 -20.17 21.68 -26.12
C MET A 42 -20.63 20.30 -26.67
N ILE A 43 -20.55 20.10 -27.98
CA ILE A 43 -20.86 18.81 -28.61
C ILE A 43 -19.83 17.77 -28.14
N VAL A 44 -18.54 18.11 -28.22
CA VAL A 44 -17.44 17.23 -27.78
C VAL A 44 -17.59 16.90 -26.28
N ALA A 45 -17.85 17.91 -25.44
CA ALA A 45 -18.06 17.72 -24.02
C ALA A 45 -19.20 16.71 -23.73
N ARG A 46 -20.31 16.83 -24.46
CA ARG A 46 -21.45 15.92 -24.33
C ARG A 46 -21.14 14.51 -24.83
N VAL A 47 -20.49 14.39 -25.98
CA VAL A 47 -20.15 13.08 -26.56
C VAL A 47 -19.15 12.35 -25.68
N VAL A 48 -18.07 13.02 -25.25
CA VAL A 48 -17.04 12.41 -24.39
C VAL A 48 -17.63 12.01 -23.04
N SER A 49 -18.36 12.90 -22.36
CA SER A 49 -19.03 12.63 -21.08
C SER A 49 -19.99 11.42 -21.18
N ASN A 50 -20.85 11.39 -22.20
CA ASN A 50 -21.79 10.29 -22.37
C ASN A 50 -21.06 8.96 -22.69
N THR A 51 -19.98 9.01 -23.46
CA THR A 51 -19.18 7.82 -23.77
C THR A 51 -18.51 7.27 -22.50
N VAL A 52 -17.90 8.14 -21.68
CA VAL A 52 -17.31 7.76 -20.39
C VAL A 52 -18.37 7.13 -19.48
N ASN A 53 -19.54 7.77 -19.35
CA ASN A 53 -20.63 7.26 -18.53
C ASN A 53 -21.06 5.86 -18.99
N ARG A 54 -21.35 5.68 -20.30
CA ARG A 54 -21.74 4.39 -20.86
C ARG A 54 -20.70 3.30 -20.64
N LEU A 55 -19.41 3.60 -20.84
CA LEU A 55 -18.33 2.65 -20.62
C LEU A 55 -18.22 2.21 -19.16
N MET A 56 -18.41 3.14 -18.22
CA MET A 56 -18.37 2.85 -16.79
C MET A 56 -19.54 1.97 -16.37
N LEU A 57 -20.76 2.29 -16.82
CA LEU A 57 -21.96 1.49 -16.54
C LEU A 57 -21.86 0.08 -17.16
N ALA A 58 -21.30 -0.04 -18.37
CA ALA A 58 -21.06 -1.33 -19.03
C ALA A 58 -20.08 -2.21 -18.21
N ARG A 59 -19.17 -1.59 -17.44
CA ARG A 59 -18.24 -2.27 -16.53
C ARG A 59 -18.83 -2.52 -15.14
N LYS A 60 -20.15 -2.29 -14.96
CA LYS A 60 -20.88 -2.46 -13.68
C LYS A 60 -20.34 -1.56 -12.55
N ILE A 61 -19.79 -0.42 -12.89
CA ILE A 61 -19.43 0.61 -11.90
C ILE A 61 -20.73 1.26 -11.41
N ASP A 62 -20.77 1.60 -10.13
CA ASP A 62 -21.93 2.28 -9.52
C ASP A 62 -22.33 3.52 -10.32
N ALA A 63 -23.65 3.69 -10.51
CA ALA A 63 -24.20 4.77 -11.32
C ALA A 63 -23.82 6.15 -10.78
N THR A 64 -23.79 6.32 -9.46
CA THR A 64 -23.43 7.60 -8.82
C THR A 64 -21.99 7.99 -9.15
N VAL A 65 -21.06 7.01 -9.13
CA VAL A 65 -19.65 7.21 -9.48
C VAL A 65 -19.51 7.52 -10.97
N ALA A 66 -20.23 6.80 -11.83
CA ALA A 66 -20.22 7.00 -13.27
C ALA A 66 -20.72 8.42 -13.63
N ASP A 67 -21.82 8.85 -13.02
CA ASP A 67 -22.39 10.19 -13.23
C ASP A 67 -21.47 11.30 -12.74
N PHE A 68 -20.87 11.13 -11.56
CA PHE A 68 -19.92 12.10 -11.02
C PHE A 68 -18.69 12.27 -11.91
N LEU A 69 -18.05 11.18 -12.32
CA LEU A 69 -16.84 11.23 -13.14
C LEU A 69 -17.14 11.74 -14.54
N SER A 70 -18.27 11.36 -15.13
CA SER A 70 -18.69 11.88 -16.43
C SER A 70 -18.99 13.37 -16.40
N ALA A 71 -19.61 13.86 -15.31
CA ALA A 71 -19.83 15.30 -15.09
C ALA A 71 -18.51 16.05 -14.95
N LEU A 72 -17.54 15.51 -14.20
CA LEU A 72 -16.22 16.10 -14.03
C LEU A 72 -15.50 16.27 -15.39
N VAL A 73 -15.50 15.21 -16.22
CA VAL A 73 -14.94 15.26 -17.57
C VAL A 73 -15.64 16.29 -18.43
N ARG A 74 -16.97 16.37 -18.35
CA ARG A 74 -17.77 17.35 -19.10
C ARG A 74 -17.37 18.78 -18.75
N TYR A 75 -17.31 19.11 -17.45
CA TYR A 75 -16.93 20.46 -17.00
C TYR A 75 -15.48 20.79 -17.34
N ALA A 76 -14.56 19.82 -17.29
CA ALA A 76 -13.19 20.02 -17.72
C ALA A 76 -13.11 20.42 -19.21
N VAL A 77 -13.81 19.68 -20.10
CA VAL A 77 -13.86 19.98 -21.54
C VAL A 77 -14.50 21.35 -21.79
N ILE A 78 -15.58 21.71 -21.08
CA ILE A 78 -16.24 23.02 -21.19
C ILE A 78 -15.28 24.12 -20.77
N ALA A 79 -14.52 23.97 -19.69
CA ALA A 79 -13.55 24.95 -19.21
C ALA A 79 -12.46 25.21 -20.26
N PHE A 80 -11.86 24.18 -20.85
CA PHE A 80 -10.89 24.32 -21.94
C PHE A 80 -11.49 24.96 -23.18
N THR A 81 -12.73 24.61 -23.54
CA THR A 81 -13.46 25.22 -24.66
C THR A 81 -13.69 26.71 -24.46
N LEU A 82 -14.08 27.09 -23.24
CA LEU A 82 -14.31 28.49 -22.89
C LEU A 82 -13.02 29.32 -23.00
N ILE A 83 -11.90 28.78 -22.50
CA ILE A 83 -10.59 29.44 -22.59
C ILE A 83 -10.18 29.63 -24.06
N ALA A 84 -10.37 28.60 -24.88
CA ALA A 84 -10.07 28.67 -26.31
C ALA A 84 -10.93 29.71 -27.04
N ALA A 85 -12.21 29.79 -26.71
CA ALA A 85 -13.12 30.77 -27.27
C ALA A 85 -12.77 32.22 -26.85
N LEU A 86 -12.45 32.46 -25.55
CA LEU A 86 -12.01 33.72 -25.03
C LEU A 86 -10.71 34.20 -25.69
N GLY A 87 -9.75 33.28 -25.90
CA GLY A 87 -8.51 33.60 -26.60
C GLY A 87 -8.74 34.06 -28.04
N ARG A 88 -9.77 33.55 -28.72
CA ARG A 88 -10.14 33.97 -30.08
C ARG A 88 -10.73 35.40 -30.12
N VAL A 89 -11.43 35.82 -29.10
CA VAL A 89 -12.00 37.18 -29.00
C VAL A 89 -10.97 38.22 -28.55
N GLY A 90 -9.72 37.77 -28.28
CA GLY A 90 -8.63 38.68 -27.88
C GLY A 90 -8.51 38.87 -26.35
N VAL A 91 -9.23 38.07 -25.57
CA VAL A 91 -9.07 38.07 -24.09
C VAL A 91 -7.75 37.44 -23.72
N GLN A 92 -6.97 38.08 -22.88
CA GLN A 92 -5.72 37.53 -22.36
C GLN A 92 -6.01 36.36 -21.42
N THR A 93 -5.86 35.11 -21.93
CA THR A 93 -6.20 33.90 -21.20
C THR A 93 -5.10 33.41 -20.24
N ALA A 94 -3.91 34.02 -20.27
CA ALA A 94 -2.77 33.63 -19.44
C ALA A 94 -3.08 33.58 -17.95
N SER A 95 -3.79 34.60 -17.44
CA SER A 95 -4.20 34.67 -16.02
C SER A 95 -5.21 33.59 -15.65
N VAL A 96 -6.15 33.27 -16.54
CA VAL A 96 -7.14 32.22 -16.32
C VAL A 96 -6.46 30.87 -16.30
N ILE A 97 -5.51 30.63 -17.23
CA ILE A 97 -4.71 29.39 -17.26
C ILE A 97 -3.86 29.24 -15.99
N ALA A 98 -3.26 30.34 -15.51
CA ALA A 98 -2.49 30.35 -14.28
C ALA A 98 -3.34 29.97 -13.05
N VAL A 99 -4.55 30.55 -12.93
CA VAL A 99 -5.50 30.23 -11.85
C VAL A 99 -5.95 28.76 -11.93
N LEU A 100 -6.29 28.28 -13.12
CA LEU A 100 -6.67 26.86 -13.31
C LEU A 100 -5.51 25.91 -13.05
N GLY A 101 -4.27 26.30 -13.39
CA GLY A 101 -3.07 25.55 -13.07
C GLY A 101 -2.85 25.44 -11.55
N ALA A 102 -3.00 26.57 -10.84
CA ALA A 102 -2.91 26.58 -9.37
C ALA A 102 -4.02 25.74 -8.71
N ALA A 103 -5.26 25.83 -9.20
CA ALA A 103 -6.37 24.99 -8.74
C ALA A 103 -6.12 23.51 -9.04
N GLY A 104 -5.60 23.17 -10.23
CA GLY A 104 -5.21 21.80 -10.60
C GLY A 104 -4.12 21.24 -9.71
N LEU A 105 -3.12 22.05 -9.36
CA LEU A 105 -2.07 21.68 -8.42
C LEU A 105 -2.65 21.41 -7.03
N ALA A 106 -3.53 22.26 -6.53
CA ALA A 106 -4.19 22.08 -5.23
C ALA A 106 -4.99 20.78 -5.18
N VAL A 107 -5.76 20.45 -6.24
CA VAL A 107 -6.48 19.18 -6.37
C VAL A 107 -5.51 18.01 -6.45
N GLY A 108 -4.42 18.10 -7.21
CA GLY A 108 -3.37 17.10 -7.30
C GLY A 108 -2.74 16.78 -5.94
N LEU A 109 -2.42 17.80 -5.16
CA LEU A 109 -1.90 17.66 -3.79
C LEU A 109 -2.94 17.02 -2.85
N ALA A 110 -4.21 17.41 -2.95
CA ALA A 110 -5.29 16.80 -2.16
C ALA A 110 -5.49 15.30 -2.49
N LEU A 111 -5.28 14.89 -3.74
CA LEU A 111 -5.40 13.52 -4.20
C LEU A 111 -4.10 12.70 -4.14
N GLN A 112 -2.98 13.28 -3.68
CA GLN A 112 -1.67 12.66 -3.66
C GLN A 112 -1.66 11.29 -2.99
N GLY A 113 -2.34 11.14 -1.83
CA GLY A 113 -2.43 9.87 -1.12
C GLY A 113 -3.18 8.79 -1.90
N SER A 114 -4.27 9.16 -2.59
CA SER A 114 -5.02 8.22 -3.42
C SER A 114 -4.22 7.79 -4.65
N LEU A 115 -3.53 8.73 -5.30
CA LEU A 115 -2.68 8.43 -6.45
C LEU A 115 -1.49 7.56 -6.08
N SER A 116 -0.90 7.77 -4.91
CA SER A 116 0.15 6.92 -4.35
C SER A 116 -0.34 5.48 -4.13
N ASN A 117 -1.54 5.32 -3.56
CA ASN A 117 -2.13 3.98 -3.37
C ASN A 117 -2.45 3.30 -4.71
N LEU A 118 -2.94 4.03 -5.71
CA LEU A 118 -3.17 3.53 -7.05
C LEU A 118 -1.87 3.02 -7.68
N ALA A 119 -0.81 3.84 -7.68
CA ALA A 119 0.49 3.47 -8.24
C ALA A 119 1.06 2.24 -7.53
N ALA A 120 0.99 2.20 -6.20
CA ALA A 120 1.40 1.05 -5.40
C ALA A 120 0.59 -0.21 -5.74
N GLY A 121 -0.73 -0.09 -5.93
CA GLY A 121 -1.58 -1.22 -6.34
C GLY A 121 -1.16 -1.80 -7.69
N VAL A 122 -0.85 -0.95 -8.66
CA VAL A 122 -0.33 -1.40 -9.97
C VAL A 122 1.01 -2.12 -9.80
N LEU A 123 1.93 -1.59 -8.99
CA LEU A 123 3.22 -2.23 -8.72
C LEU A 123 3.06 -3.59 -8.02
N LEU A 124 2.16 -3.71 -7.04
CA LEU A 124 1.87 -4.98 -6.35
C LEU A 124 1.34 -6.05 -7.32
N VAL A 125 0.44 -5.68 -8.23
CA VAL A 125 -0.10 -6.60 -9.24
C VAL A 125 0.93 -6.97 -10.31
N MET A 126 1.83 -6.05 -10.66
CA MET A 126 2.87 -6.26 -11.68
C MET A 126 4.02 -7.11 -11.13
N PHE A 127 4.60 -6.76 -10.00
CA PHE A 127 5.75 -7.46 -9.42
C PHE A 127 5.36 -8.67 -8.56
N ARG A 128 4.15 -8.72 -8.05
CA ARG A 128 3.59 -9.81 -7.26
C ARG A 128 4.51 -10.27 -6.11
N PRO A 129 4.92 -9.37 -5.19
CA PRO A 129 5.71 -9.77 -4.03
C PRO A 129 4.99 -10.80 -3.16
N PHE A 130 3.66 -10.84 -3.22
CA PHE A 130 2.78 -11.85 -2.64
C PHE A 130 1.55 -12.07 -3.53
N ARG A 131 0.80 -13.16 -3.26
CA ARG A 131 -0.42 -13.53 -3.98
C ARG A 131 -1.57 -13.76 -2.99
N ALA A 132 -2.81 -13.73 -3.51
CA ALA A 132 -3.96 -14.17 -2.71
C ALA A 132 -3.76 -15.61 -2.23
N GLY A 133 -4.10 -15.87 -0.96
CA GLY A 133 -3.89 -17.13 -0.27
C GLY A 133 -2.55 -17.25 0.47
N GLU A 134 -1.54 -16.41 0.21
CA GLU A 134 -0.27 -16.41 0.93
C GLU A 134 -0.41 -15.71 2.29
N TYR A 135 0.27 -16.22 3.31
CA TYR A 135 0.37 -15.60 4.62
C TYR A 135 1.58 -14.66 4.65
N VAL A 136 1.33 -13.40 4.95
CA VAL A 136 2.33 -12.32 4.86
C VAL A 136 2.25 -11.41 6.09
N ASP A 137 3.34 -10.68 6.36
CA ASP A 137 3.33 -9.49 7.21
C ASP A 137 3.60 -8.26 6.32
N LEU A 138 2.68 -7.31 6.37
CA LEU A 138 2.70 -6.08 5.60
C LEU A 138 2.87 -4.89 6.55
N GLY A 139 4.12 -4.67 6.99
CA GLY A 139 4.47 -3.57 7.88
C GLY A 139 3.85 -3.65 9.27
N GLY A 140 3.87 -4.84 9.87
CA GLY A 140 3.36 -5.13 11.22
C GLY A 140 1.92 -5.67 11.25
N VAL A 141 1.30 -5.87 10.09
CA VAL A 141 -0.02 -6.52 9.99
C VAL A 141 0.16 -7.88 9.32
N ALA A 142 0.13 -8.96 10.09
CA ALA A 142 0.25 -10.32 9.61
C ALA A 142 -1.11 -10.95 9.32
N GLY A 143 -1.22 -11.64 8.18
CA GLY A 143 -2.45 -12.33 7.79
C GLY A 143 -2.37 -13.00 6.42
N THR A 144 -3.41 -13.76 6.09
CA THR A 144 -3.59 -14.35 4.77
C THR A 144 -4.18 -13.30 3.82
N VAL A 145 -3.56 -13.10 2.68
CA VAL A 145 -4.03 -12.18 1.64
C VAL A 145 -5.34 -12.72 1.05
N LEU A 146 -6.43 -11.97 1.17
CA LEU A 146 -7.70 -12.30 0.52
C LEU A 146 -7.73 -11.79 -0.91
N ASN A 147 -7.44 -10.52 -1.11
CA ASN A 147 -7.38 -9.90 -2.44
C ASN A 147 -6.48 -8.65 -2.43
N VAL A 148 -5.98 -8.30 -3.62
CA VAL A 148 -5.27 -7.05 -3.88
C VAL A 148 -6.17 -6.23 -4.80
N GLN A 149 -6.64 -5.09 -4.28
CA GLN A 149 -7.46 -4.13 -5.01
C GLN A 149 -6.62 -2.94 -5.50
N ILE A 150 -7.24 -2.03 -6.24
CA ILE A 150 -6.54 -0.89 -6.85
C ILE A 150 -5.88 0.02 -5.80
N PHE A 151 -6.55 0.29 -4.68
CA PHE A 151 -6.08 1.23 -3.65
C PHE A 151 -5.63 0.56 -2.36
N SER A 152 -6.05 -0.68 -2.12
CA SER A 152 -5.84 -1.40 -0.87
C SER A 152 -5.72 -2.91 -1.08
N THR A 153 -5.07 -3.57 -0.13
CA THR A 153 -5.01 -5.02 -0.01
C THR A 153 -5.76 -5.46 1.22
N THR A 154 -6.57 -6.50 1.11
CA THR A 154 -7.35 -7.06 2.21
C THR A 154 -6.69 -8.32 2.72
N LEU A 155 -6.46 -8.38 4.04
CA LEU A 155 -5.91 -9.52 4.77
C LEU A 155 -6.94 -10.11 5.71
N ARG A 156 -6.79 -11.40 6.04
CA ARG A 156 -7.47 -12.05 7.15
C ARG A 156 -6.40 -12.52 8.14
N THR A 157 -6.46 -12.00 9.37
CA THR A 157 -5.55 -12.38 10.45
C THR A 157 -5.83 -13.83 10.93
N ALA A 158 -4.90 -14.41 11.69
CA ALA A 158 -5.05 -15.76 12.22
C ALA A 158 -6.25 -15.91 13.17
N ASP A 159 -6.65 -14.82 13.85
CA ASP A 159 -7.83 -14.74 14.74
C ASP A 159 -9.12 -14.37 13.99
N GLY A 160 -9.10 -14.36 12.64
CA GLY A 160 -10.29 -14.19 11.80
C GLY A 160 -10.71 -12.75 11.49
N LYS A 161 -9.96 -11.74 11.93
CA LYS A 161 -10.25 -10.33 11.61
C LYS A 161 -9.91 -10.02 10.15
N VAL A 162 -10.71 -9.17 9.53
CA VAL A 162 -10.43 -8.63 8.20
C VAL A 162 -9.77 -7.27 8.36
N VAL A 163 -8.58 -7.13 7.79
CA VAL A 163 -7.80 -5.89 7.82
C VAL A 163 -7.60 -5.39 6.40
N VAL A 164 -7.89 -4.10 6.18
CA VAL A 164 -7.69 -3.43 4.90
C VAL A 164 -6.48 -2.51 5.02
N VAL A 165 -5.43 -2.80 4.26
CA VAL A 165 -4.18 -2.05 4.27
C VAL A 165 -4.06 -1.24 2.99
N PRO A 166 -3.88 0.09 3.04
CA PRO A 166 -3.62 0.91 1.86
C PRO A 166 -2.34 0.46 1.13
N ASN A 167 -2.39 0.31 -0.18
CA ASN A 167 -1.28 -0.23 -0.97
C ASN A 167 0.01 0.61 -0.85
N GLY A 168 -0.12 1.94 -0.70
CA GLY A 168 1.01 2.83 -0.50
C GLY A 168 1.80 2.51 0.77
N LYS A 169 1.13 2.13 1.86
CA LYS A 169 1.79 1.70 3.10
C LYS A 169 2.54 0.39 2.92
N ILE A 170 2.01 -0.52 2.10
CA ILE A 170 2.63 -1.83 1.84
C ILE A 170 3.95 -1.64 1.08
N ILE A 171 3.95 -0.86 -0.01
CA ILE A 171 5.14 -0.60 -0.82
C ILE A 171 6.20 0.22 -0.08
N ALA A 172 5.78 1.11 0.82
CA ALA A 172 6.70 1.91 1.63
C ALA A 172 7.35 1.12 2.78
N GLY A 173 6.78 -0.03 3.17
CA GLY A 173 7.24 -0.86 4.28
C GLY A 173 7.93 -2.15 3.83
N ASN A 174 8.30 -2.95 4.83
CA ASN A 174 8.81 -4.30 4.60
C ASN A 174 7.65 -5.25 4.26
N ILE A 175 7.88 -6.11 3.29
CA ILE A 175 6.97 -7.20 2.93
C ILE A 175 7.64 -8.51 3.32
N ILE A 176 7.13 -9.20 4.35
CA ILE A 176 7.62 -10.50 4.78
C ILE A 176 6.62 -11.56 4.30
N ASN A 177 7.05 -12.47 3.45
CA ASN A 177 6.22 -13.55 2.94
C ASN A 177 6.61 -14.87 3.61
N PHE A 178 5.69 -15.41 4.39
CA PHE A 178 5.90 -16.65 5.14
C PHE A 178 5.54 -17.93 4.35
N SER A 179 4.84 -17.79 3.22
CA SER A 179 4.33 -18.91 2.43
C SER A 179 5.13 -19.22 1.17
N ARG A 180 5.93 -18.24 0.69
CA ARG A 180 6.61 -18.39 -0.60
C ARG A 180 7.74 -19.41 -0.57
N GLU A 181 8.52 -19.42 0.52
CA GLU A 181 9.57 -20.41 0.69
C GLU A 181 8.96 -21.74 1.13
N PRO A 182 9.25 -22.84 0.44
CA PRO A 182 8.67 -24.16 0.74
C PRO A 182 9.15 -24.72 2.07
N ALA A 183 10.33 -24.31 2.53
CA ALA A 183 10.93 -24.75 3.79
C ALA A 183 11.37 -23.57 4.63
N ARG A 184 11.14 -23.65 5.93
CA ARG A 184 11.57 -22.64 6.92
C ARG A 184 12.26 -23.31 8.09
N ARG A 185 13.09 -22.52 8.79
CA ARG A 185 13.87 -22.97 9.92
C ARG A 185 13.13 -22.70 11.23
N ASN A 186 12.95 -23.75 12.04
CA ASN A 186 12.66 -23.64 13.46
C ASN A 186 13.95 -23.42 14.25
N GLU A 187 13.88 -22.60 15.27
CA GLU A 187 14.94 -22.40 16.24
C GLU A 187 14.37 -22.56 17.65
N PHE A 188 15.04 -23.40 18.45
CA PHE A 188 14.71 -23.61 19.85
C PHE A 188 15.90 -23.23 20.71
N ILE A 189 15.65 -22.55 21.80
CA ILE A 189 16.65 -22.29 22.86
C ILE A 189 16.22 -23.12 24.06
N ILE A 190 17.02 -24.12 24.40
CA ILE A 190 16.73 -25.07 25.46
C ILE A 190 17.72 -24.90 26.58
N GLY A 191 17.26 -24.38 27.73
CA GLY A 191 18.05 -24.20 28.94
C GLY A 191 18.02 -25.43 29.81
N VAL A 192 19.18 -25.91 30.24
CA VAL A 192 19.35 -27.01 31.21
C VAL A 192 20.13 -26.54 32.43
N ALA A 193 20.05 -27.26 33.52
CA ALA A 193 20.82 -26.96 34.73
C ALA A 193 22.34 -27.08 34.47
N TYR A 194 23.15 -26.41 35.27
CA TYR A 194 24.62 -26.37 35.11
C TYR A 194 25.31 -27.70 35.39
N ASP A 195 24.66 -28.58 36.13
CA ASP A 195 25.12 -29.94 36.43
C ASP A 195 24.78 -30.96 35.34
N ALA A 196 24.03 -30.55 34.34
CA ALA A 196 23.64 -31.42 33.23
C ALA A 196 24.85 -31.80 32.34
N ASP A 197 24.94 -33.09 31.99
CA ASP A 197 25.96 -33.55 31.07
C ASP A 197 25.68 -33.02 29.64
N ILE A 198 26.63 -32.22 29.15
CA ILE A 198 26.54 -31.57 27.84
C ILE A 198 26.41 -32.57 26.67
N ASP A 199 27.16 -33.69 26.73
CA ASP A 199 27.16 -34.65 25.65
C ASP A 199 25.87 -35.45 25.66
N LYS A 200 25.35 -35.82 26.82
CA LYS A 200 24.05 -36.46 26.99
C LYS A 200 22.92 -35.59 26.47
N VAL A 201 22.93 -34.27 26.80
CA VAL A 201 21.94 -33.33 26.29
C VAL A 201 21.97 -33.23 24.77
N LYS A 202 23.16 -33.09 24.17
CA LYS A 202 23.32 -33.04 22.70
C LYS A 202 22.82 -34.32 22.02
N GLN A 203 23.19 -35.47 22.55
CA GLN A 203 22.77 -36.77 22.00
C GLN A 203 21.24 -36.90 22.04
N LEU A 204 20.62 -36.53 23.15
CA LEU A 204 19.17 -36.62 23.31
C LEU A 204 18.45 -35.66 22.40
N LEU A 205 18.88 -34.40 22.31
CA LEU A 205 18.32 -33.43 21.39
C LEU A 205 18.44 -33.88 19.93
N THR A 206 19.59 -34.44 19.56
CA THR A 206 19.81 -34.97 18.20
C THR A 206 18.87 -36.13 17.91
N SER A 207 18.72 -37.10 18.84
CA SER A 207 17.82 -38.25 18.64
C SER A 207 16.34 -37.84 18.51
N ILE A 208 15.92 -36.83 19.30
CA ILE A 208 14.54 -36.26 19.22
C ILE A 208 14.29 -35.71 17.83
N ILE A 209 15.23 -34.94 17.29
CA ILE A 209 15.12 -34.31 15.99
C ILE A 209 15.13 -35.36 14.87
N GLU A 210 16.07 -36.31 14.93
CA GLU A 210 16.21 -37.34 13.92
C GLU A 210 15.02 -38.33 13.88
N SER A 211 14.24 -38.41 14.95
CA SER A 211 13.04 -39.24 15.02
C SER A 211 11.80 -38.60 14.40
N ASP A 212 11.84 -37.32 14.00
CA ASP A 212 10.72 -36.61 13.37
C ASP A 212 10.89 -36.59 11.85
N ASP A 213 10.05 -37.29 11.12
CA ASP A 213 10.11 -37.42 9.64
C ASP A 213 9.81 -36.12 8.90
N ARG A 214 9.26 -35.09 9.58
CA ARG A 214 8.96 -33.81 9.01
C ARG A 214 10.21 -32.88 8.92
N ILE A 215 11.30 -33.28 9.61
CA ILE A 215 12.58 -32.58 9.55
C ILE A 215 13.28 -32.91 8.24
N LEU A 216 13.67 -31.85 7.51
CA LEU A 216 14.36 -31.95 6.23
C LEU A 216 15.84 -32.28 6.47
N ARG A 217 16.25 -33.53 6.16
CA ARG A 217 17.60 -34.03 6.38
C ARG A 217 18.62 -33.62 5.33
N ASP A 218 18.13 -33.05 4.22
CA ASP A 218 18.95 -32.45 3.16
C ASP A 218 19.42 -31.01 3.52
N ARG A 219 18.95 -30.48 4.65
CA ARG A 219 19.29 -29.16 5.17
C ARG A 219 20.14 -29.29 6.44
N GLU A 220 20.95 -28.26 6.69
CA GLU A 220 21.78 -28.21 7.89
C GLU A 220 20.94 -28.27 9.17
N MET A 221 21.32 -29.22 10.05
CA MET A 221 20.76 -29.37 11.38
C MET A 221 21.84 -28.98 12.40
N THR A 222 21.49 -28.10 13.33
CA THR A 222 22.41 -27.59 14.34
C THR A 222 21.92 -27.94 15.74
N VAL A 223 22.77 -28.61 16.52
CA VAL A 223 22.60 -28.79 17.97
C VAL A 223 23.89 -28.38 18.63
N ARG A 224 23.90 -27.20 19.28
CA ARG A 224 25.11 -26.62 19.87
C ARG A 224 24.80 -25.96 21.22
N LEU A 225 25.81 -25.95 22.12
CA LEU A 225 25.78 -25.06 23.27
C LEU A 225 25.89 -23.63 22.74
N ASN A 226 24.96 -22.77 23.11
CA ASN A 226 24.82 -21.42 22.59
C ASN A 226 25.29 -20.36 23.60
N GLU A 227 24.98 -20.57 24.89
CA GLU A 227 25.24 -19.56 25.93
C GLU A 227 25.33 -20.22 27.30
N LEU A 228 26.17 -19.67 28.17
CA LEU A 228 26.19 -19.92 29.58
C LEU A 228 25.44 -18.78 30.27
N GLY A 229 24.12 -18.98 30.51
CA GLY A 229 23.21 -17.99 31.07
C GLY A 229 23.33 -17.88 32.60
N ALA A 230 22.63 -16.90 33.20
CA ALA A 230 22.71 -16.65 34.63
C ALA A 230 22.25 -17.84 35.51
N SER A 231 21.35 -18.68 35.01
CA SER A 231 20.81 -19.83 35.75
C SER A 231 20.74 -21.10 34.93
N SER A 232 21.16 -21.08 33.66
CA SER A 232 21.03 -22.19 32.73
C SER A 232 22.18 -22.27 31.72
N VAL A 233 22.47 -23.48 31.25
CA VAL A 233 23.27 -23.73 30.07
C VAL A 233 22.32 -23.84 28.88
N ASN A 234 22.40 -22.89 27.95
CA ASN A 234 21.45 -22.76 26.86
C ASN A 234 22.00 -23.46 25.60
N PHE A 235 21.23 -24.39 25.07
CA PHE A 235 21.51 -25.03 23.79
C PHE A 235 20.63 -24.41 22.71
N VAL A 236 21.20 -24.20 21.53
CA VAL A 236 20.45 -23.84 20.33
C VAL A 236 20.24 -25.09 19.46
N VAL A 237 18.99 -25.26 19.06
CA VAL A 237 18.59 -26.31 18.11
C VAL A 237 17.97 -25.65 16.91
N ARG A 238 18.53 -25.90 15.70
CA ARG A 238 18.05 -25.34 14.45
C ARG A 238 17.74 -26.45 13.48
N VAL A 239 16.51 -26.51 13.02
CA VAL A 239 16.03 -27.54 12.09
C VAL A 239 15.14 -26.93 11.02
N TRP A 240 15.13 -27.53 9.85
CA TRP A 240 14.30 -27.14 8.73
C TRP A 240 13.12 -28.08 8.59
N SER A 241 11.95 -27.52 8.32
CA SER A 241 10.73 -28.26 7.99
C SER A 241 9.98 -27.55 6.87
N LYS A 242 8.98 -28.21 6.28
CA LYS A 242 8.09 -27.55 5.33
C LYS A 242 7.39 -26.38 6.02
N SER A 243 7.19 -25.29 5.28
CA SER A 243 6.52 -24.09 5.81
C SER A 243 5.11 -24.39 6.32
N SER A 244 4.40 -25.36 5.75
CA SER A 244 3.09 -25.85 6.22
C SER A 244 3.13 -26.50 7.59
N ASP A 245 4.24 -27.13 7.93
CA ASP A 245 4.38 -27.97 9.14
C ASP A 245 5.12 -27.24 10.27
N LEU A 246 5.67 -26.06 9.95
CA LEU A 246 6.59 -25.32 10.82
C LEU A 246 6.07 -25.18 12.26
N GLN A 247 4.82 -24.76 12.41
CA GLN A 247 4.23 -24.51 13.73
C GLN A 247 3.93 -25.79 14.48
N ASN A 248 3.42 -26.81 13.81
CA ASN A 248 3.16 -28.11 14.42
C ASN A 248 4.47 -28.80 14.84
N VAL A 249 5.48 -28.77 13.99
CA VAL A 249 6.83 -29.26 14.32
C VAL A 249 7.40 -28.51 15.54
N HIS A 250 7.21 -27.21 15.62
CA HIS A 250 7.67 -26.43 16.76
C HIS A 250 7.05 -26.89 18.08
N TRP A 251 5.74 -27.05 18.14
CA TRP A 251 5.04 -27.46 19.34
C TRP A 251 5.38 -28.90 19.74
N ASP A 252 5.33 -29.83 18.77
CA ASP A 252 5.54 -31.25 19.02
C ASP A 252 6.98 -31.53 19.49
N ILE A 253 7.98 -30.86 18.91
CA ILE A 253 9.38 -30.99 19.35
C ILE A 253 9.57 -30.45 20.77
N LEU A 254 9.01 -29.28 21.11
CA LEU A 254 9.10 -28.75 22.46
C LEU A 254 8.50 -29.70 23.50
N GLU A 255 7.32 -30.26 23.20
CA GLU A 255 6.67 -31.22 24.08
C GLU A 255 7.51 -32.50 24.23
N ARG A 256 8.07 -33.00 23.13
CA ARG A 256 8.94 -34.18 23.14
C ARG A 256 10.23 -33.93 23.92
N ILE A 257 10.88 -32.78 23.75
CA ILE A 257 12.07 -32.39 24.53
C ILE A 257 11.74 -32.40 26.01
N LYS A 258 10.62 -31.84 26.43
CA LYS A 258 10.23 -31.84 27.85
C LYS A 258 10.07 -33.29 28.40
N ARG A 259 9.35 -34.15 27.67
CA ARG A 259 9.11 -35.55 28.10
C ARG A 259 10.39 -36.37 28.14
N GLU A 260 11.23 -36.25 27.13
CA GLU A 260 12.48 -37.03 27.05
C GLU A 260 13.51 -36.54 28.09
N PHE A 261 13.58 -35.25 28.36
CA PHE A 261 14.47 -34.68 29.39
C PHE A 261 14.05 -35.17 30.78
N ASP A 262 12.75 -35.12 31.10
CA ASP A 262 12.24 -35.65 32.36
C ASP A 262 12.54 -37.17 32.52
N ALA A 263 12.34 -37.98 31.49
CA ALA A 263 12.59 -39.40 31.50
C ALA A 263 14.08 -39.74 31.66
N ASN A 264 14.98 -38.85 31.22
CA ASN A 264 16.42 -39.04 31.29
C ASN A 264 17.11 -38.31 32.47
N GLY A 265 16.32 -37.67 33.34
CA GLY A 265 16.82 -36.98 34.50
C GLY A 265 17.57 -35.67 34.22
N ILE A 266 17.30 -35.05 33.04
CA ILE A 266 17.82 -33.73 32.71
C ILE A 266 16.82 -32.70 33.25
N SER A 267 17.26 -31.84 34.17
CA SER A 267 16.39 -30.85 34.78
C SER A 267 16.43 -29.51 34.07
N PHE A 268 15.26 -28.86 34.03
CA PHE A 268 15.16 -27.45 33.67
C PHE A 268 15.39 -26.61 34.91
N PRO A 269 16.36 -25.69 34.87
CA PRO A 269 16.73 -24.94 36.08
C PRO A 269 15.67 -23.92 36.46
N TYR A 270 15.45 -23.78 37.77
CA TYR A 270 14.82 -22.60 38.33
C TYR A 270 15.82 -21.45 38.40
N PRO A 271 15.37 -20.18 38.54
CA PRO A 271 16.28 -19.08 38.81
C PRO A 271 17.18 -19.41 40.04
N GLN A 272 18.49 -19.31 39.85
CA GLN A 272 19.49 -19.57 40.88
C GLN A 272 19.95 -18.26 41.49
N MET A 273 20.21 -18.28 42.82
CA MET A 273 20.72 -17.13 43.54
C MET A 273 21.69 -17.61 44.63
N ASP A 274 22.87 -17.05 44.64
CA ASP A 274 23.83 -17.26 45.68
C ASP A 274 23.54 -16.30 46.85
N VAL A 275 23.25 -16.86 48.02
CA VAL A 275 22.98 -16.09 49.24
C VAL A 275 24.12 -16.25 50.22
N HIS A 276 24.90 -15.18 50.44
CA HIS A 276 25.92 -15.11 51.48
C HIS A 276 25.32 -14.66 52.82
N VAL A 277 25.13 -15.57 53.76
CA VAL A 277 24.66 -15.25 55.11
C VAL A 277 25.81 -14.80 55.94
N VAL A 278 25.92 -13.49 56.22
CA VAL A 278 27.03 -12.87 56.99
C VAL A 278 26.84 -13.04 58.51
N ARG A 279 25.61 -13.20 59.00
CA ARG A 279 25.28 -13.52 60.39
C ARG A 279 24.02 -14.36 60.48
N LEU A 280 24.08 -15.44 61.25
CA LEU A 280 22.86 -16.12 61.71
C LEU A 280 22.33 -15.34 62.91
N PRO A 281 21.00 -15.09 63.02
CA PRO A 281 20.46 -14.53 64.25
C PRO A 281 20.78 -15.50 65.43
N GLU A 282 21.34 -14.96 66.56
CA GLU A 282 21.46 -15.72 67.76
C GLU A 282 20.09 -16.25 68.20
N LYS A 283 20.01 -17.56 68.49
CA LYS A 283 18.79 -18.11 69.11
C LYS A 283 18.49 -17.31 70.31
N ALA A 284 17.37 -16.62 70.39
CA ALA A 284 16.81 -16.11 71.63
C ALA A 284 16.51 -17.31 72.49
N GLU A 285 17.19 -17.40 73.69
CA GLU A 285 16.88 -18.34 74.74
C GLU A 285 15.49 -18.08 75.36
#